data_befff0659cb6143f37bb81dd8cf40b8a
#
_entry.id   befff0659cb6143f37bb81dd8cf40b8a
#
_cell.length_a   1.000
_cell.length_b   1.000
_cell.length_c   1.000
_cell.angle_alpha   90.00
_cell.angle_beta   90.00
_cell.angle_gamma   90.00
#
_symmetry.space_group_name_H-M   'P 1'
#
loop_
_entity.id
_entity.type
_entity.pdbx_description
1 polymer ?
#
loop_
_entity_poly.entity_id
_entity_poly.type
_entity_poly.pdbx_seq_one_letter_code
_entity_poly.pdbx_strand_id
1 'polypeptide(L)'
;MKETVKVTSNVQSDISPGTKPRSALARDLIGIAVIVVAAVIGYLLFPDNLALLTRILAIAFLVLALDLVTGYCGVATLGHAALFGAGAYAAGILSAHYGINDPFLMALAGLVGGAASGLLCSVIMLRAHGLPQLVLSIALIHLFHELANKMSSWTGGSDGLAGIAPDPVFGVFEFDLYGQTAYVFGVVLLLIVFVFLRILVRSPFGMLSRGVRQDTLRIRAMGAYPSSVLVRMYVISGAVAGLGGALNAISTQVVALDTLSFTQSAEALVMLVLGGTGSLFGALTGTLIFMLFEDYVSAANPFHWLTMVGALLIAVVLFAPKGIYGTAADYISRRKGAKP
;
A
#
# COMPACT_ATOMS: atom_id res chain seq x y z
N MET A 1 16.92 -17.32 61.54
CA MET A 1 15.63 -16.99 60.98
C MET A 1 15.78 -17.14 59.45
N LYS A 2 15.44 -18.33 58.94
CA LYS A 2 15.61 -18.72 57.53
C LYS A 2 14.26 -18.52 56.86
N GLU A 3 14.12 -17.51 56.01
CA GLU A 3 13.02 -17.41 55.06
C GLU A 3 13.46 -18.02 53.72
N THR A 4 12.95 -19.20 53.48
CA THR A 4 13.04 -19.88 52.18
C THR A 4 12.09 -19.23 51.18
N VAL A 5 12.63 -18.47 50.23
CA VAL A 5 11.89 -17.99 49.04
C VAL A 5 11.56 -19.22 48.21
N LYS A 6 10.31 -19.62 48.20
CA LYS A 6 9.74 -20.56 47.22
C LYS A 6 9.63 -19.84 45.87
N VAL A 7 10.61 -20.05 44.99
CA VAL A 7 10.49 -19.78 43.57
C VAL A 7 9.56 -20.85 43.02
N THR A 8 8.30 -20.52 42.90
CA THR A 8 7.31 -21.36 42.19
C THR A 8 7.61 -21.36 40.72
N SER A 9 8.06 -22.50 40.24
CA SER A 9 8.15 -22.92 38.84
C SER A 9 6.75 -22.95 38.20
N ASN A 10 6.33 -21.83 37.64
CA ASN A 10 5.17 -21.76 36.75
C ASN A 10 5.58 -21.12 35.41
N VAL A 11 6.60 -21.72 34.78
CA VAL A 11 6.93 -21.51 33.36
C VAL A 11 6.70 -22.83 32.67
N GLN A 12 5.46 -23.23 32.60
CA GLN A 12 5.08 -24.35 31.74
C GLN A 12 3.68 -24.11 31.21
N SER A 13 3.57 -24.20 29.89
CA SER A 13 2.36 -24.28 29.07
C SER A 13 1.63 -22.98 28.71
N ASP A 14 2.23 -22.22 27.78
CA ASP A 14 1.44 -21.54 26.75
C ASP A 14 2.10 -21.65 25.36
N ILE A 15 2.55 -22.85 25.03
CA ILE A 15 2.69 -23.26 23.66
C ILE A 15 1.31 -23.76 23.24
N SER A 16 0.44 -22.84 22.86
CA SER A 16 -0.81 -23.21 22.20
C SER A 16 -0.48 -23.98 20.92
N PRO A 17 -1.01 -25.21 20.73
CA PRO A 17 -0.71 -26.00 19.56
C PRO A 17 -1.13 -25.22 18.32
N GLY A 18 -0.17 -25.03 17.39
CA GLY A 18 -0.34 -24.27 16.18
C GLY A 18 -1.66 -24.60 15.49
N THR A 19 -2.42 -23.58 15.17
CA THR A 19 -3.65 -23.68 14.39
C THR A 19 -3.38 -24.54 13.17
N LYS A 20 -4.17 -25.62 13.03
CA LYS A 20 -4.02 -26.62 11.95
C LYS A 20 -3.86 -25.91 10.60
N PRO A 21 -2.89 -26.28 9.75
CA PRO A 21 -2.60 -25.57 8.49
C PRO A 21 -3.81 -25.43 7.55
N ARG A 22 -4.77 -26.34 7.63
CA ARG A 22 -6.04 -26.28 6.88
C ARG A 22 -6.92 -25.07 7.22
N SER A 23 -6.93 -24.60 8.48
CA SER A 23 -7.75 -23.45 8.88
C SER A 23 -7.15 -22.10 8.45
N ALA A 24 -5.85 -22.06 8.21
CA ALA A 24 -5.16 -20.87 7.69
C ALA A 24 -5.42 -20.68 6.18
N LEU A 25 -5.34 -21.77 5.41
CA LEU A 25 -5.62 -21.77 3.98
C LEU A 25 -7.09 -21.42 3.68
N ALA A 26 -8.03 -21.97 4.45
CA ALA A 26 -9.45 -21.65 4.32
C ALA A 26 -9.74 -20.15 4.58
N ARG A 27 -9.10 -19.54 5.58
CA ARG A 27 -9.24 -18.10 5.85
C ARG A 27 -8.69 -17.23 4.74
N ASP A 28 -7.63 -17.68 4.05
CA ASP A 28 -7.06 -16.95 2.92
C ASP A 28 -7.93 -17.03 1.69
N LEU A 29 -8.45 -18.21 1.38
CA LEU A 29 -9.40 -18.41 0.29
C LEU A 29 -10.67 -17.55 0.49
N ILE A 30 -11.20 -17.52 1.72
CA ILE A 30 -12.33 -16.64 2.06
C ILE A 30 -11.96 -15.17 1.85
N GLY A 31 -10.77 -14.75 2.27
CA GLY A 31 -10.33 -13.37 2.09
C GLY A 31 -10.18 -12.98 0.62
N ILE A 32 -9.58 -13.85 -0.21
CA ILE A 32 -9.48 -13.62 -1.66
C ILE A 32 -10.88 -13.61 -2.29
N ALA A 33 -11.75 -14.55 -1.90
CA ALA A 33 -13.12 -14.58 -2.38
C ALA A 33 -13.89 -13.29 -2.05
N VAL A 34 -13.68 -12.72 -0.86
CA VAL A 34 -14.29 -11.43 -0.47
C VAL A 34 -13.79 -10.29 -1.38
N ILE A 35 -12.49 -10.24 -1.72
CA ILE A 35 -11.95 -9.23 -2.64
C ILE A 35 -12.57 -9.40 -4.04
N VAL A 36 -12.63 -10.63 -4.54
CA VAL A 36 -13.24 -10.92 -5.86
C VAL A 36 -14.72 -10.54 -5.87
N VAL A 37 -15.48 -10.93 -4.85
CA VAL A 37 -16.89 -10.59 -4.74
C VAL A 37 -17.07 -9.07 -4.65
N ALA A 38 -16.27 -8.37 -3.87
CA ALA A 38 -16.31 -6.91 -3.78
C ALA A 38 -16.01 -6.26 -5.14
N ALA A 39 -15.02 -6.77 -5.88
CA ALA A 39 -14.70 -6.28 -7.22
C ALA A 39 -15.85 -6.53 -8.22
N VAL A 40 -16.46 -7.72 -8.20
CA VAL A 40 -17.62 -8.02 -9.07
C VAL A 40 -18.83 -7.14 -8.70
N ILE A 41 -19.09 -6.96 -7.42
CA ILE A 41 -20.16 -6.06 -6.95
C ILE A 41 -19.90 -4.62 -7.41
N GLY A 42 -18.65 -4.13 -7.27
CA GLY A 42 -18.26 -2.81 -7.76
C GLY A 42 -18.51 -2.63 -9.26
N TYR A 43 -18.12 -3.63 -10.06
CA TYR A 43 -18.37 -3.63 -11.51
C TYR A 43 -19.85 -3.58 -11.87
N LEU A 44 -20.70 -4.33 -11.14
CA LEU A 44 -22.14 -4.40 -11.43
C LEU A 44 -22.94 -3.20 -10.91
N LEU A 45 -22.54 -2.64 -9.75
CA LEU A 45 -23.27 -1.52 -9.13
C LEU A 45 -22.89 -0.15 -9.69
N PHE A 46 -21.66 0.00 -10.18
CA PHE A 46 -21.11 1.29 -10.64
C PHE A 46 -20.53 1.20 -12.07
N PRO A 47 -21.33 0.79 -13.05
CA PRO A 47 -20.84 0.62 -14.43
C PRO A 47 -20.35 1.95 -15.04
N ASP A 48 -20.92 3.09 -14.64
CA ASP A 48 -20.60 4.42 -15.15
C ASP A 48 -19.39 5.06 -14.43
N ASN A 49 -18.94 4.50 -13.29
CA ASN A 49 -17.86 5.04 -12.45
C ASN A 49 -16.65 4.09 -12.33
N LEU A 50 -16.41 3.26 -13.35
CA LEU A 50 -15.28 2.30 -13.31
C LEU A 50 -13.91 2.99 -13.28
N ALA A 51 -13.81 4.21 -13.83
CA ALA A 51 -12.60 5.03 -13.73
C ALA A 51 -12.26 5.37 -12.27
N LEU A 52 -13.25 5.74 -11.44
CA LEU A 52 -13.08 5.95 -10.01
C LEU A 52 -12.62 4.66 -9.31
N LEU A 53 -13.27 3.53 -9.61
CA LEU A 53 -12.89 2.25 -9.02
C LEU A 53 -11.45 1.84 -9.42
N THR A 54 -11.02 2.13 -10.65
CA THR A 54 -9.64 1.90 -11.09
C THR A 54 -8.66 2.78 -10.32
N ARG A 55 -9.00 4.05 -10.09
CA ARG A 55 -8.22 4.95 -9.23
C ARG A 55 -8.10 4.41 -7.81
N ILE A 56 -9.20 3.90 -7.23
CA ILE A 56 -9.19 3.23 -5.92
C ILE A 56 -8.23 2.04 -5.90
N LEU A 57 -8.23 1.21 -6.95
CA LEU A 57 -7.29 0.09 -7.08
C LEU A 57 -5.84 0.57 -7.14
N ALA A 58 -5.54 1.59 -7.95
CA ALA A 58 -4.19 2.15 -8.05
C ALA A 58 -3.68 2.68 -6.69
N ILE A 59 -4.51 3.42 -5.96
CA ILE A 59 -4.18 3.91 -4.62
C ILE A 59 -4.10 2.75 -3.60
N ALA A 60 -4.89 1.69 -3.75
CA ALA A 60 -4.78 0.51 -2.90
C ALA A 60 -3.39 -0.14 -2.97
N PHE A 61 -2.73 -0.15 -4.13
CA PHE A 61 -1.33 -0.59 -4.24
C PHE A 61 -0.39 0.30 -3.42
N LEU A 62 -0.57 1.63 -3.47
CA LEU A 62 0.22 2.57 -2.69
C LEU A 62 0.05 2.31 -1.19
N VAL A 63 -1.18 2.13 -0.71
CA VAL A 63 -1.49 1.89 0.71
C VAL A 63 -1.00 0.51 1.16
N LEU A 64 -1.12 -0.53 0.33
CA LEU A 64 -0.53 -1.85 0.59
C LEU A 64 0.99 -1.78 0.69
N ALA A 65 1.63 -1.03 -0.20
CA ALA A 65 3.08 -0.79 -0.17
C ALA A 65 3.50 -0.06 1.10
N LEU A 66 2.77 0.98 1.49
CA LEU A 66 2.99 1.72 2.73
C LEU A 66 2.83 0.83 3.96
N ASP A 67 1.84 -0.08 3.99
CA ASP A 67 1.62 -1.03 5.09
C ASP A 67 2.81 -1.97 5.28
N LEU A 68 3.48 -2.40 4.22
CA LEU A 68 4.67 -3.25 4.33
C LEU A 68 5.78 -2.59 5.15
N VAL A 69 6.01 -1.31 4.94
CA VAL A 69 7.09 -0.58 5.62
C VAL A 69 6.63 -0.03 6.98
N THR A 70 5.47 0.62 7.03
CA THR A 70 4.95 1.23 8.26
C THR A 70 4.28 0.19 9.15
N GLY A 71 3.44 -0.65 8.59
CA GLY A 71 2.67 -1.65 9.33
C GLY A 71 3.51 -2.84 9.78
N TYR A 72 4.31 -3.43 8.91
CA TYR A 72 5.09 -4.63 9.23
C TYR A 72 6.48 -4.35 9.78
N CYS A 73 7.21 -3.35 9.26
CA CYS A 73 8.55 -3.01 9.75
C CYS A 73 8.57 -1.92 10.83
N GLY A 74 7.47 -1.18 11.01
CA GLY A 74 7.36 -0.13 12.03
C GLY A 74 8.08 1.17 11.67
N VAL A 75 8.40 1.38 10.40
CA VAL A 75 9.05 2.61 9.91
C VAL A 75 7.98 3.59 9.44
N ALA A 76 7.75 4.64 10.21
CA ALA A 76 6.85 5.72 9.79
C ALA A 76 7.47 6.49 8.62
N THR A 77 6.73 6.66 7.53
CA THR A 77 7.18 7.35 6.33
C THR A 77 6.03 8.09 5.65
N LEU A 78 6.32 9.28 5.15
CA LEU A 78 5.44 10.11 4.32
C LEU A 78 6.00 10.26 2.89
N GLY A 79 6.89 9.37 2.47
CA GLY A 79 7.56 9.43 1.19
C GLY A 79 7.11 8.39 0.16
N HIS A 80 6.05 7.61 0.42
CA HIS A 80 5.67 6.49 -0.45
C HIS A 80 5.06 6.92 -1.78
N ALA A 81 4.48 8.12 -1.88
CA ALA A 81 4.05 8.65 -3.18
C ALA A 81 5.22 8.89 -4.14
N ALA A 82 6.46 9.10 -3.63
CA ALA A 82 7.64 9.15 -4.48
C ALA A 82 7.89 7.82 -5.22
N LEU A 83 7.65 6.68 -4.56
CA LEU A 83 7.79 5.35 -5.14
C LEU A 83 6.68 5.06 -6.17
N PHE A 84 5.47 5.47 -5.84
CA PHE A 84 4.31 5.39 -6.73
C PHE A 84 4.50 6.24 -7.99
N GLY A 85 4.84 7.53 -7.82
CA GLY A 85 5.10 8.43 -8.93
C GLY A 85 6.30 8.00 -9.79
N ALA A 86 7.39 7.51 -9.18
CA ALA A 86 8.51 6.96 -9.94
C ALA A 86 8.09 5.80 -10.84
N GLY A 87 7.20 4.92 -10.36
CA GLY A 87 6.60 3.86 -11.18
C GLY A 87 5.68 4.39 -12.28
N ALA A 88 4.84 5.40 -11.97
CA ALA A 88 3.97 6.04 -12.95
C ALA A 88 4.77 6.69 -14.08
N TYR A 89 5.81 7.46 -13.75
CA TYR A 89 6.70 8.05 -14.74
C TYR A 89 7.49 7.01 -15.52
N ALA A 90 7.97 5.93 -14.90
CA ALA A 90 8.66 4.87 -15.62
C ALA A 90 7.76 4.22 -16.68
N ALA A 91 6.50 3.93 -16.35
CA ALA A 91 5.52 3.40 -17.29
C ALA A 91 5.13 4.44 -18.36
N GLY A 92 4.90 5.69 -17.96
CA GLY A 92 4.53 6.78 -18.86
C GLY A 92 5.64 7.11 -19.87
N ILE A 93 6.89 7.21 -19.44
CA ILE A 93 8.05 7.46 -20.30
C ILE A 93 8.23 6.32 -21.32
N LEU A 94 8.02 5.07 -20.89
CA LEU A 94 8.12 3.91 -21.77
C LEU A 94 7.11 4.02 -22.94
N SER A 95 5.87 4.45 -22.67
CA SER A 95 4.85 4.64 -23.69
C SER A 95 5.10 5.91 -24.52
N ALA A 96 5.21 7.09 -23.87
CA ALA A 96 5.25 8.37 -24.54
C ALA A 96 6.53 8.63 -25.38
N HIS A 97 7.69 8.18 -24.90
CA HIS A 97 8.98 8.44 -25.60
C HIS A 97 9.49 7.26 -26.41
N TYR A 98 9.20 6.03 -26.01
CA TYR A 98 9.70 4.84 -26.70
C TYR A 98 8.61 4.14 -27.54
N GLY A 99 7.35 4.56 -27.44
CA GLY A 99 6.24 3.96 -28.18
C GLY A 99 5.95 2.51 -27.78
N ILE A 100 6.38 2.09 -26.60
CA ILE A 100 6.10 0.74 -26.06
C ILE A 100 4.83 0.84 -25.22
N ASN A 101 3.71 0.50 -25.85
CA ASN A 101 2.36 0.70 -25.34
C ASN A 101 1.75 -0.56 -24.72
N ASP A 102 2.46 -1.69 -24.74
CA ASP A 102 1.97 -2.93 -24.14
C ASP A 102 1.72 -2.75 -22.62
N PRO A 103 0.48 -2.94 -22.13
CA PRO A 103 0.14 -2.73 -20.72
C PRO A 103 0.94 -3.57 -19.74
N PHE A 104 1.37 -4.79 -20.15
CA PHE A 104 2.19 -5.66 -19.31
C PHE A 104 3.61 -5.14 -19.19
N LEU A 105 4.20 -4.63 -20.30
CA LEU A 105 5.52 -4.02 -20.29
C LEU A 105 5.50 -2.70 -19.50
N MET A 106 4.44 -1.89 -19.62
CA MET A 106 4.25 -0.69 -18.83
C MET A 106 4.14 -1.01 -17.33
N ALA A 107 3.38 -2.03 -16.95
CA ALA A 107 3.29 -2.49 -15.57
C ALA A 107 4.64 -2.99 -15.05
N LEU A 108 5.41 -3.72 -15.86
CA LEU A 108 6.76 -4.17 -15.52
C LEU A 108 7.72 -3.00 -15.35
N ALA A 109 7.66 -1.99 -16.23
CA ALA A 109 8.46 -0.77 -16.11
C ALA A 109 8.14 -0.02 -14.81
N GLY A 110 6.87 0.09 -14.46
CA GLY A 110 6.45 0.68 -13.18
C GLY A 110 6.93 -0.11 -11.95
N LEU A 111 6.87 -1.44 -12.01
CA LEU A 111 7.42 -2.32 -10.97
C LEU A 111 8.92 -2.08 -10.79
N VAL A 112 9.69 -2.06 -11.89
CA VAL A 112 11.15 -1.85 -11.85
C VAL A 112 11.49 -0.44 -11.40
N GLY A 113 10.81 0.59 -11.93
CA GLY A 113 11.01 1.99 -11.53
C GLY A 113 10.70 2.23 -10.06
N GLY A 114 9.60 1.65 -9.57
CA GLY A 114 9.24 1.67 -8.16
C GLY A 114 10.24 0.90 -7.27
N ALA A 115 10.71 -0.27 -7.70
CA ALA A 115 11.72 -1.03 -6.98
C ALA A 115 13.07 -0.29 -6.90
N ALA A 116 13.50 0.32 -8.00
CA ALA A 116 14.73 1.11 -8.06
C ALA A 116 14.66 2.34 -7.15
N SER A 117 13.56 3.09 -7.19
CA SER A 117 13.32 4.22 -6.29
C SER A 117 13.24 3.77 -4.83
N GLY A 118 12.61 2.60 -4.55
CA GLY A 118 12.58 1.98 -3.23
C GLY A 118 13.97 1.63 -2.70
N LEU A 119 14.85 1.12 -3.56
CA LEU A 119 16.26 0.86 -3.23
C LEU A 119 16.99 2.16 -2.87
N LEU A 120 16.87 3.20 -3.70
CA LEU A 120 17.47 4.51 -3.44
C LEU A 120 16.99 5.10 -2.13
N CYS A 121 15.68 5.15 -1.91
CA CYS A 121 15.09 5.64 -0.67
C CYS A 121 15.55 4.84 0.54
N SER A 122 15.66 3.51 0.44
CA SER A 122 16.08 2.66 1.55
C SER A 122 17.48 2.99 2.06
N VAL A 123 18.44 3.21 1.16
CA VAL A 123 19.83 3.55 1.51
C VAL A 123 19.91 4.84 2.31
N ILE A 124 19.09 5.82 1.94
CA ILE A 124 19.01 7.12 2.62
C ILE A 124 18.29 6.98 3.97
N MET A 125 17.15 6.29 3.97
CA MET A 125 16.30 6.12 5.16
C MET A 125 16.96 5.31 6.28
N LEU A 126 17.90 4.42 5.96
CA LEU A 126 18.65 3.65 6.95
C LEU A 126 19.59 4.50 7.83
N ARG A 127 19.92 5.72 7.40
CA ARG A 127 20.82 6.63 8.14
C ARG A 127 20.11 7.39 9.26
N ALA A 128 18.78 7.36 9.30
CA ALA A 128 17.97 8.05 10.28
C ALA A 128 17.01 7.07 10.98
N HIS A 129 16.64 7.37 12.23
CA HIS A 129 15.70 6.57 13.01
C HIS A 129 14.71 7.49 13.74
N GLY A 130 13.45 7.07 13.84
CA GLY A 130 12.40 7.82 14.54
C GLY A 130 11.98 9.10 13.80
N LEU A 131 11.87 10.22 14.51
CA LEU A 131 11.43 11.49 13.94
C LEU A 131 12.30 12.01 12.79
N PRO A 132 13.66 11.97 12.86
CA PRO A 132 14.50 12.35 11.73
C PRO A 132 14.22 11.53 10.46
N GLN A 133 13.84 10.27 10.60
CA GLN A 133 13.48 9.41 9.46
C GLN A 133 12.22 9.88 8.75
N LEU A 134 11.22 10.34 9.52
CA LEU A 134 9.98 10.89 8.96
C LEU A 134 10.25 12.20 8.20
N VAL A 135 11.05 13.12 8.77
CA VAL A 135 11.45 14.36 8.09
C VAL A 135 12.23 14.05 6.80
N LEU A 136 13.13 13.08 6.85
CA LEU A 136 13.91 12.66 5.70
C LEU A 136 13.03 12.09 4.58
N SER A 137 11.95 11.37 4.92
CA SER A 137 11.00 10.86 3.93
C SER A 137 10.24 11.99 3.22
N ILE A 138 9.92 13.08 3.95
CA ILE A 138 9.31 14.27 3.35
C ILE A 138 10.31 14.97 2.41
N ALA A 139 11.57 15.09 2.81
CA ALA A 139 12.59 15.67 1.95
C ALA A 139 12.79 14.86 0.66
N LEU A 140 12.74 13.52 0.76
CA LEU A 140 12.84 12.64 -0.41
C LEU A 140 11.68 12.83 -1.39
N ILE A 141 10.44 12.94 -0.93
CA ILE A 141 9.32 13.16 -1.85
C ILE A 141 9.42 14.50 -2.56
N HIS A 142 9.82 15.55 -1.86
CA HIS A 142 10.08 16.85 -2.49
C HIS A 142 11.24 16.81 -3.48
N LEU A 143 12.28 16.01 -3.19
CA LEU A 143 13.39 15.80 -4.13
C LEU A 143 12.90 15.13 -5.42
N PHE A 144 12.11 14.06 -5.33
CA PHE A 144 11.54 13.38 -6.50
C PHE A 144 10.59 14.28 -7.29
N HIS A 145 9.74 15.03 -6.58
CA HIS A 145 8.83 16.00 -7.19
C HIS A 145 9.59 17.09 -7.96
N GLU A 146 10.60 17.72 -7.33
CA GLU A 146 11.39 18.75 -7.96
C GLU A 146 12.26 18.22 -9.10
N LEU A 147 12.78 17.00 -8.97
CA LEU A 147 13.51 16.34 -10.04
C LEU A 147 12.62 16.11 -11.27
N ALA A 148 11.40 15.59 -11.05
CA ALA A 148 10.43 15.40 -12.12
C ALA A 148 10.04 16.74 -12.76
N ASN A 149 9.84 17.79 -11.96
CA ASN A 149 9.51 19.12 -12.47
C ASN A 149 10.61 19.72 -13.34
N LYS A 150 11.89 19.55 -12.95
CA LYS A 150 13.05 20.08 -13.70
C LYS A 150 13.38 19.28 -14.96
N MET A 151 13.10 17.98 -14.98
CA MET A 151 13.32 17.13 -16.14
C MET A 151 12.17 17.21 -17.17
N SER A 152 11.65 18.40 -17.42
CA SER A 152 10.44 18.61 -18.24
C SER A 152 10.50 17.97 -19.63
N SER A 153 11.69 17.82 -20.24
CA SER A 153 11.88 17.13 -21.52
C SER A 153 11.52 15.65 -21.48
N TRP A 154 11.55 15.00 -20.29
CA TRP A 154 11.23 13.58 -20.10
C TRP A 154 9.91 13.34 -19.37
N THR A 155 9.57 14.23 -18.47
CA THR A 155 8.43 14.08 -17.54
C THR A 155 7.25 14.99 -17.88
N GLY A 156 7.43 15.93 -18.86
CA GLY A 156 6.44 16.96 -19.13
C GLY A 156 6.44 18.12 -18.11
N GLY A 157 7.20 18.00 -16.99
CA GLY A 157 7.26 19.03 -15.94
C GLY A 157 5.89 19.36 -15.34
N SER A 158 5.59 20.67 -15.20
CA SER A 158 4.31 21.17 -14.68
C SER A 158 3.09 20.77 -15.47
N ASP A 159 3.25 20.53 -16.79
CA ASP A 159 2.14 20.21 -17.69
C ASP A 159 1.77 18.73 -17.63
N GLY A 160 2.64 17.92 -16.99
CA GLY A 160 2.50 16.48 -16.91
C GLY A 160 2.93 15.76 -18.19
N LEU A 161 3.16 14.46 -18.06
CA LEU A 161 3.51 13.58 -19.18
C LEU A 161 2.23 13.09 -19.85
N ALA A 162 1.95 13.62 -21.03
CA ALA A 162 0.85 13.19 -21.91
C ALA A 162 1.36 12.30 -23.06
N GLY A 163 0.43 11.78 -23.87
CA GLY A 163 0.79 10.92 -25.00
C GLY A 163 0.97 9.45 -24.62
N ILE A 164 0.47 9.05 -23.49
CA ILE A 164 0.40 7.65 -23.05
C ILE A 164 -0.81 7.01 -23.75
N ALA A 165 -0.58 6.00 -24.60
CA ALA A 165 -1.60 5.35 -25.37
C ALA A 165 -1.47 3.82 -25.22
N PRO A 166 -2.01 3.21 -24.15
CA PRO A 166 -1.88 1.78 -23.92
C PRO A 166 -2.56 0.99 -25.03
N ASP A 167 -1.87 -0.02 -25.55
CA ASP A 167 -2.41 -0.95 -26.54
C ASP A 167 -3.51 -1.84 -25.93
N PRO A 168 -4.43 -2.36 -26.76
CA PRO A 168 -5.45 -3.29 -26.29
C PRO A 168 -4.85 -4.51 -25.60
N VAL A 169 -5.39 -4.88 -24.43
CA VAL A 169 -4.95 -6.10 -23.73
C VAL A 169 -5.23 -7.32 -24.63
N PHE A 170 -4.21 -8.11 -24.91
CA PHE A 170 -4.23 -9.23 -25.85
C PHE A 170 -4.71 -8.87 -27.27
N GLY A 171 -4.65 -7.59 -27.67
CA GLY A 171 -5.11 -7.12 -28.99
C GLY A 171 -6.62 -7.10 -29.20
N VAL A 172 -7.42 -7.33 -28.14
CA VAL A 172 -8.88 -7.45 -28.21
C VAL A 172 -9.59 -6.43 -27.31
N PHE A 173 -9.06 -6.19 -26.10
CA PHE A 173 -9.70 -5.35 -25.09
C PHE A 173 -9.08 -3.95 -25.10
N GLU A 174 -9.73 -3.00 -25.76
CA GLU A 174 -9.29 -1.61 -25.80
C GLU A 174 -9.49 -0.92 -24.44
N PHE A 175 -8.63 0.04 -24.15
CA PHE A 175 -8.80 0.92 -22.98
C PHE A 175 -9.79 2.03 -23.36
N ASP A 176 -11.05 1.79 -23.02
CA ASP A 176 -12.16 2.71 -23.28
C ASP A 176 -12.27 3.81 -22.21
N LEU A 177 -13.03 4.87 -22.55
CA LEU A 177 -13.31 5.97 -21.63
C LEU A 177 -14.12 5.54 -20.39
N TYR A 178 -14.86 4.45 -20.49
CA TYR A 178 -15.61 3.89 -19.36
C TYR A 178 -14.72 3.16 -18.35
N GLY A 179 -13.46 2.85 -18.72
CA GLY A 179 -12.48 2.23 -17.85
C GLY A 179 -12.71 0.75 -17.57
N GLN A 180 -13.53 0.04 -18.37
CA GLN A 180 -13.84 -1.37 -18.14
C GLN A 180 -12.59 -2.24 -18.17
N THR A 181 -11.79 -2.10 -19.23
CA THR A 181 -10.55 -2.86 -19.41
C THR A 181 -9.52 -2.52 -18.34
N ALA A 182 -9.35 -1.22 -18.01
CA ALA A 182 -8.44 -0.77 -16.97
C ALA A 182 -8.82 -1.32 -15.58
N TYR A 183 -10.12 -1.37 -15.28
CA TYR A 183 -10.64 -1.93 -14.05
C TYR A 183 -10.35 -3.42 -13.91
N VAL A 184 -10.70 -4.21 -14.93
CA VAL A 184 -10.47 -5.66 -14.91
C VAL A 184 -8.96 -5.96 -14.84
N PHE A 185 -8.15 -5.26 -15.62
CA PHE A 185 -6.70 -5.36 -15.56
C PHE A 185 -6.16 -5.04 -14.15
N GLY A 186 -6.63 -3.94 -13.55
CA GLY A 186 -6.26 -3.53 -12.19
C GLY A 186 -6.66 -4.55 -11.13
N VAL A 187 -7.87 -5.14 -11.22
CA VAL A 187 -8.35 -6.19 -10.30
C VAL A 187 -7.47 -7.44 -10.39
N VAL A 188 -7.18 -7.91 -11.61
CA VAL A 188 -6.31 -9.09 -11.80
C VAL A 188 -4.92 -8.83 -11.24
N LEU A 189 -4.34 -7.66 -11.52
CA LEU A 189 -3.04 -7.26 -11.01
C LEU A 189 -3.04 -7.18 -9.47
N LEU A 190 -4.08 -6.58 -8.89
CA LEU A 190 -4.24 -6.50 -7.43
C LEU A 190 -4.32 -7.90 -6.79
N LEU A 191 -5.08 -8.81 -7.37
CA LEU A 191 -5.20 -10.19 -6.86
C LEU A 191 -3.85 -10.90 -6.86
N ILE A 192 -3.09 -10.80 -7.96
CA ILE A 192 -1.75 -11.40 -8.06
C ILE A 192 -0.83 -10.84 -6.97
N VAL A 193 -0.76 -9.52 -6.85
CA VAL A 193 0.08 -8.85 -5.84
C VAL A 193 -0.40 -9.15 -4.43
N PHE A 194 -1.70 -9.16 -4.19
CA PHE A 194 -2.26 -9.46 -2.87
C PHE A 194 -1.90 -10.88 -2.41
N VAL A 195 -2.01 -11.87 -3.30
CA VAL A 195 -1.59 -13.26 -3.02
C VAL A 195 -0.09 -13.31 -2.73
N PHE A 196 0.72 -12.66 -3.54
CA PHE A 196 2.17 -12.55 -3.31
C PHE A 196 2.49 -11.94 -1.94
N LEU A 197 1.87 -10.80 -1.61
CA LEU A 197 2.06 -10.15 -0.31
C LEU A 197 1.59 -11.01 0.86
N ARG A 198 0.53 -11.76 0.67
CA ARG A 198 0.02 -12.69 1.69
C ARG A 198 1.02 -13.80 2.00
N ILE A 199 1.65 -14.35 0.97
CA ILE A 199 2.72 -15.34 1.11
C ILE A 199 3.94 -14.69 1.77
N LEU A 200 4.35 -13.52 1.31
CA LEU A 200 5.49 -12.77 1.84
C LEU A 200 5.36 -12.49 3.34
N VAL A 201 4.22 -11.96 3.77
CA VAL A 201 3.96 -11.59 5.17
C VAL A 201 3.93 -12.79 6.11
N ARG A 202 3.60 -13.99 5.61
CA ARG A 202 3.60 -15.24 6.36
C ARG A 202 4.92 -16.01 6.30
N SER A 203 5.80 -15.63 5.40
CA SER A 203 7.12 -16.22 5.27
C SER A 203 8.01 -15.92 6.48
N PRO A 204 9.12 -16.62 6.67
CA PRO A 204 10.13 -16.27 7.67
C PRO A 204 10.61 -14.82 7.56
N PHE A 205 10.66 -14.27 6.34
CA PHE A 205 11.00 -12.88 6.10
C PHE A 205 9.95 -11.92 6.69
N GLY A 206 8.66 -12.19 6.52
CA GLY A 206 7.58 -11.39 7.12
C GLY A 206 7.57 -11.46 8.65
N MET A 207 7.90 -12.62 9.24
CA MET A 207 8.07 -12.76 10.68
C MET A 207 9.26 -11.94 11.20
N LEU A 208 10.38 -11.97 10.48
CA LEU A 208 11.57 -11.20 10.80
C LEU A 208 11.30 -9.69 10.73
N SER A 209 10.52 -9.24 9.75
CA SER A 209 10.11 -7.84 9.60
C SER A 209 9.30 -7.35 10.81
N ARG A 210 8.35 -8.16 11.28
CA ARG A 210 7.60 -7.85 12.52
C ARG A 210 8.50 -7.84 13.75
N GLY A 211 9.50 -8.72 13.80
CA GLY A 211 10.52 -8.72 14.84
C GLY A 211 11.33 -7.41 14.87
N VAL A 212 11.72 -6.89 13.70
CA VAL A 212 12.40 -5.58 13.55
C VAL A 212 11.52 -4.45 14.10
N ARG A 213 10.21 -4.50 13.85
CA ARG A 213 9.25 -3.53 14.40
C ARG A 213 9.18 -3.56 15.94
N GLN A 214 9.27 -4.76 16.54
CA GLN A 214 9.12 -4.92 17.98
C GLN A 214 10.41 -4.57 18.74
N ASP A 215 11.54 -5.12 18.29
CA ASP A 215 12.83 -4.92 18.98
C ASP A 215 14.00 -5.21 18.03
N THR A 216 14.64 -4.16 17.54
CA THR A 216 15.80 -4.26 16.65
C THR A 216 17.03 -4.85 17.32
N LEU A 217 17.20 -4.64 18.66
CA LEU A 217 18.34 -5.18 19.39
C LEU A 217 18.23 -6.70 19.53
N ARG A 218 17.03 -7.19 19.83
CA ARG A 218 16.75 -8.63 19.89
C ARG A 218 17.02 -9.33 18.56
N ILE A 219 16.62 -8.73 17.46
CA ILE A 219 16.85 -9.28 16.11
C ILE A 219 18.36 -9.33 15.80
N ARG A 220 19.14 -8.32 16.20
CA ARG A 220 20.62 -8.35 16.06
C ARG A 220 21.24 -9.45 16.90
N ALA A 221 20.77 -9.64 18.14
CA ALA A 221 21.26 -10.70 19.03
C ALA A 221 20.98 -12.11 18.47
N MET A 222 19.92 -12.27 17.66
CA MET A 222 19.60 -13.52 16.94
C MET A 222 20.40 -13.70 15.65
N GLY A 223 21.34 -12.81 15.32
CA GLY A 223 22.22 -12.90 14.14
C GLY A 223 21.64 -12.35 12.85
N ALA A 224 20.47 -11.69 12.89
CA ALA A 224 19.90 -11.05 11.71
C ALA A 224 20.21 -9.54 11.67
N TYR A 225 20.37 -9.00 10.45
CA TYR A 225 20.67 -7.59 10.24
C TYR A 225 19.38 -6.81 9.90
N PRO A 226 18.86 -5.95 10.81
CA PRO A 226 17.65 -5.17 10.59
C PRO A 226 17.71 -4.30 9.32
N SER A 227 18.88 -3.72 9.01
CA SER A 227 19.07 -2.93 7.80
C SER A 227 18.82 -3.71 6.51
N SER A 228 19.30 -4.95 6.42
CA SER A 228 19.06 -5.82 5.27
C SER A 228 17.58 -6.16 5.10
N VAL A 229 16.85 -6.35 6.20
CA VAL A 229 15.40 -6.58 6.18
C VAL A 229 14.66 -5.34 5.68
N LEU A 230 15.04 -4.16 6.18
CA LEU A 230 14.43 -2.89 5.78
C LEU A 230 14.67 -2.58 4.30
N VAL A 231 15.90 -2.74 3.78
CA VAL A 231 16.20 -2.53 2.36
C VAL A 231 15.32 -3.41 1.48
N ARG A 232 15.29 -4.72 1.76
CA ARG A 232 14.47 -5.65 0.97
C ARG A 232 12.98 -5.29 1.03
N MET A 233 12.49 -4.89 2.20
CA MET A 233 11.09 -4.48 2.35
C MET A 233 10.78 -3.20 1.57
N TYR A 234 11.68 -2.20 1.57
CA TYR A 234 11.54 -0.98 0.77
C TYR A 234 11.54 -1.27 -0.73
N VAL A 235 12.39 -2.19 -1.21
CA VAL A 235 12.42 -2.59 -2.62
C VAL A 235 11.10 -3.26 -3.02
N ILE A 236 10.60 -4.20 -2.20
CA ILE A 236 9.32 -4.88 -2.46
C ILE A 236 8.16 -3.88 -2.40
N SER A 237 8.16 -3.01 -1.38
CA SER A 237 7.18 -1.94 -1.22
C SER A 237 7.21 -0.99 -2.42
N GLY A 238 8.40 -0.57 -2.86
CA GLY A 238 8.57 0.26 -4.05
C GLY A 238 8.05 -0.41 -5.32
N ALA A 239 8.33 -1.71 -5.50
CA ALA A 239 7.79 -2.49 -6.62
C ALA A 239 6.26 -2.49 -6.64
N VAL A 240 5.63 -2.70 -5.47
CA VAL A 240 4.16 -2.70 -5.32
C VAL A 240 3.58 -1.30 -5.56
N ALA A 241 4.17 -0.26 -4.97
CA ALA A 241 3.75 1.13 -5.20
C ALA A 241 3.89 1.52 -6.68
N GLY A 242 5.01 1.13 -7.31
CA GLY A 242 5.27 1.41 -8.71
C GLY A 242 4.30 0.73 -9.67
N LEU A 243 3.84 -0.48 -9.34
CA LEU A 243 2.74 -1.14 -10.08
C LEU A 243 1.44 -0.33 -9.99
N GLY A 244 1.11 0.19 -8.80
CA GLY A 244 -0.04 1.09 -8.64
C GLY A 244 0.12 2.37 -9.48
N GLY A 245 1.33 2.95 -9.50
CA GLY A 245 1.65 4.10 -10.35
C GLY A 245 1.50 3.81 -11.84
N ALA A 246 1.98 2.64 -12.31
CA ALA A 246 1.80 2.21 -13.69
C ALA A 246 0.31 2.03 -14.05
N LEU A 247 -0.47 1.40 -13.15
CA LEU A 247 -1.92 1.27 -13.35
C LEU A 247 -2.60 2.64 -13.45
N ASN A 248 -2.19 3.60 -12.60
CA ASN A 248 -2.68 4.97 -12.68
C ASN A 248 -2.33 5.60 -14.04
N ALA A 249 -1.08 5.50 -14.50
CA ALA A 249 -0.63 6.03 -15.79
C ALA A 249 -1.40 5.41 -16.98
N ILE A 250 -1.64 4.09 -16.95
CA ILE A 250 -2.40 3.36 -17.97
C ILE A 250 -3.86 3.82 -17.99
N SER A 251 -4.48 4.00 -16.81
CA SER A 251 -5.91 4.33 -16.71
C SER A 251 -6.21 5.79 -17.02
N THR A 252 -5.35 6.73 -16.60
CA THR A 252 -5.53 8.18 -16.81
C THR A 252 -4.91 8.68 -18.11
N GLN A 253 -4.01 7.89 -18.72
CA GLN A 253 -3.23 8.25 -19.91
C GLN A 253 -2.40 9.54 -19.77
N VAL A 254 -2.25 10.01 -18.54
CA VAL A 254 -1.44 11.19 -18.18
C VAL A 254 -0.77 10.94 -16.83
N VAL A 255 0.47 11.38 -16.66
CA VAL A 255 1.13 11.39 -15.37
C VAL A 255 1.42 12.83 -14.97
N ALA A 256 0.75 13.30 -13.94
CA ALA A 256 0.94 14.64 -13.38
C ALA A 256 1.92 14.63 -12.19
N LEU A 257 2.53 15.77 -11.90
CA LEU A 257 3.40 15.97 -10.73
C LEU A 257 2.71 15.67 -9.39
N ASP A 258 1.37 15.74 -9.38
CA ASP A 258 0.57 15.43 -8.19
C ASP A 258 0.75 13.98 -7.70
N THR A 259 1.08 13.04 -8.60
CA THR A 259 1.43 11.66 -8.22
C THR A 259 2.68 11.55 -7.33
N LEU A 260 3.51 12.60 -7.29
CA LEU A 260 4.68 12.77 -6.44
C LEU A 260 4.44 13.74 -5.28
N SER A 261 3.17 14.06 -4.95
CA SER A 261 2.85 15.05 -3.94
C SER A 261 2.96 14.49 -2.51
N PHE A 262 3.34 15.37 -1.59
CA PHE A 262 3.28 15.08 -0.17
C PHE A 262 1.84 14.77 0.29
N THR A 263 0.85 15.49 -0.27
CA THR A 263 -0.57 15.29 0.01
C THR A 263 -0.99 13.84 -0.23
N GLN A 264 -0.60 13.28 -1.37
CA GLN A 264 -0.89 11.89 -1.72
C GLN A 264 -0.28 10.89 -0.72
N SER A 265 0.96 11.14 -0.23
CA SER A 265 1.57 10.31 0.82
C SER A 265 0.84 10.44 2.15
N ALA A 266 0.41 11.65 2.51
CA ALA A 266 -0.34 11.90 3.74
C ALA A 266 -1.72 11.21 3.70
N GLU A 267 -2.44 11.33 2.60
CA GLU A 267 -3.72 10.63 2.38
C GLU A 267 -3.57 9.12 2.46
N ALA A 268 -2.53 8.56 1.82
CA ALA A 268 -2.24 7.11 1.90
C ALA A 268 -1.99 6.66 3.35
N LEU A 269 -1.30 7.47 4.17
CA LEU A 269 -1.12 7.17 5.59
C LEU A 269 -2.43 7.23 6.35
N VAL A 270 -3.29 8.22 6.06
CA VAL A 270 -4.64 8.32 6.64
C VAL A 270 -5.47 7.08 6.30
N MET A 271 -5.48 6.66 5.03
CA MET A 271 -6.17 5.44 4.58
C MET A 271 -5.68 4.21 5.33
N LEU A 272 -4.35 4.09 5.52
CA LEU A 272 -3.74 3.00 6.23
C LEU A 272 -4.14 2.98 7.72
N VAL A 273 -4.12 4.14 8.39
CA VAL A 273 -4.52 4.26 9.81
C VAL A 273 -6.02 3.97 9.96
N LEU A 274 -6.85 4.50 9.06
CA LEU A 274 -8.29 4.23 9.01
C LEU A 274 -8.59 2.73 8.93
N GLY A 275 -7.89 2.03 8.05
CA GLY A 275 -8.06 0.60 7.86
C GLY A 275 -7.47 -0.25 8.98
N GLY A 276 -6.34 0.18 9.55
CA GLY A 276 -5.57 -0.51 10.58
C GLY A 276 -4.23 -1.05 10.08
N THR A 277 -3.15 -0.53 10.65
CA THR A 277 -1.76 -0.85 10.27
C THR A 277 -1.37 -2.30 10.55
N GLY A 278 -0.59 -2.90 9.66
CA GLY A 278 -0.09 -4.28 9.80
C GLY A 278 -1.10 -5.34 9.37
N SER A 279 -2.10 -4.95 8.58
CA SER A 279 -3.10 -5.85 8.02
C SER A 279 -3.39 -5.50 6.56
N LEU A 280 -3.04 -6.39 5.63
CA LEU A 280 -3.30 -6.20 4.20
C LEU A 280 -4.80 -5.97 3.90
N PHE A 281 -5.71 -6.63 4.61
CA PHE A 281 -7.15 -6.39 4.49
C PHE A 281 -7.54 -5.03 5.06
N GLY A 282 -6.89 -4.61 6.15
CA GLY A 282 -7.06 -3.26 6.70
C GLY A 282 -6.70 -2.20 5.67
N ALA A 283 -5.53 -2.31 5.04
CA ALA A 283 -5.09 -1.39 4.00
C ALA A 283 -6.13 -1.26 2.86
N LEU A 284 -6.65 -2.38 2.34
CA LEU A 284 -7.68 -2.37 1.28
C LEU A 284 -9.00 -1.75 1.75
N THR A 285 -9.49 -2.12 2.94
CA THR A 285 -10.75 -1.58 3.47
C THR A 285 -10.64 -0.10 3.79
N GLY A 286 -9.50 0.34 4.33
CA GLY A 286 -9.24 1.75 4.62
C GLY A 286 -9.20 2.59 3.35
N THR A 287 -8.51 2.13 2.30
CA THR A 287 -8.49 2.80 1.00
C THR A 287 -9.88 2.91 0.40
N LEU A 288 -10.63 1.82 0.37
CA LEU A 288 -11.98 1.81 -0.21
C LEU A 288 -12.91 2.80 0.51
N ILE A 289 -12.95 2.73 1.85
CA ILE A 289 -13.83 3.60 2.64
C ILE A 289 -13.42 5.06 2.50
N PHE A 290 -12.13 5.36 2.58
CA PHE A 290 -11.65 6.73 2.49
C PHE A 290 -11.93 7.34 1.12
N MET A 291 -11.60 6.67 0.03
CA MET A 291 -11.77 7.19 -1.32
C MET A 291 -13.24 7.34 -1.72
N LEU A 292 -14.12 6.41 -1.31
CA LEU A 292 -15.56 6.60 -1.52
C LEU A 292 -16.12 7.76 -0.70
N PHE A 293 -15.63 7.94 0.52
CA PHE A 293 -16.01 9.09 1.35
C PHE A 293 -15.50 10.41 0.74
N GLU A 294 -14.25 10.45 0.29
CA GLU A 294 -13.63 11.60 -0.37
C GLU A 294 -14.42 12.00 -1.62
N ASP A 295 -14.73 11.04 -2.50
CA ASP A 295 -15.48 11.28 -3.73
C ASP A 295 -16.88 11.83 -3.44
N TYR A 296 -17.60 11.21 -2.50
CA TYR A 296 -18.93 11.67 -2.11
C TYR A 296 -18.92 13.08 -1.51
N VAL A 297 -17.99 13.37 -0.60
CA VAL A 297 -17.89 14.66 0.08
C VAL A 297 -17.39 15.74 -0.86
N SER A 298 -16.43 15.44 -1.72
CA SER A 298 -15.91 16.37 -2.73
C SER A 298 -16.99 16.76 -3.74
N ALA A 299 -17.83 15.82 -4.15
CA ALA A 299 -18.96 16.10 -5.03
C ALA A 299 -20.05 16.95 -4.34
N ALA A 300 -20.31 16.70 -3.06
CA ALA A 300 -21.35 17.43 -2.30
C ALA A 300 -20.89 18.83 -1.89
N ASN A 301 -19.63 19.01 -1.48
CA ASN A 301 -19.10 20.30 -0.99
C ASN A 301 -17.61 20.47 -1.27
N PRO A 302 -17.22 20.98 -2.46
CA PRO A 302 -15.83 21.15 -2.87
C PRO A 302 -15.00 22.09 -1.97
N PHE A 303 -15.63 22.99 -1.21
CA PHE A 303 -14.91 23.96 -0.38
C PHE A 303 -14.51 23.43 0.99
N HIS A 304 -15.24 22.44 1.53
CA HIS A 304 -15.06 21.95 2.90
C HIS A 304 -14.62 20.47 2.96
N TRP A 305 -14.33 19.84 1.83
CA TRP A 305 -14.00 18.41 1.80
C TRP A 305 -12.77 18.06 2.65
N LEU A 306 -11.70 18.88 2.61
CA LEU A 306 -10.52 18.72 3.46
C LEU A 306 -10.84 18.78 4.96
N THR A 307 -11.75 19.68 5.35
CA THR A 307 -12.19 19.80 6.75
C THR A 307 -12.96 18.55 7.18
N MET A 308 -13.81 18.02 6.30
CA MET A 308 -14.57 16.79 6.57
C MET A 308 -13.68 15.56 6.64
N VAL A 309 -12.66 15.46 5.76
CA VAL A 309 -11.63 14.41 5.82
C VAL A 309 -10.84 14.50 7.13
N GLY A 310 -10.43 15.70 7.55
CA GLY A 310 -9.77 15.92 8.84
C GLY A 310 -10.65 15.51 10.03
N ALA A 311 -11.93 15.87 10.01
CA ALA A 311 -12.88 15.45 11.04
C ALA A 311 -13.08 13.93 11.08
N LEU A 312 -13.19 13.27 9.92
CA LEU A 312 -13.23 11.81 9.82
C LEU A 312 -12.00 11.17 10.45
N LEU A 313 -10.80 11.69 10.14
CA LEU A 313 -9.57 11.18 10.71
C LEU A 313 -9.54 11.27 12.24
N ILE A 314 -9.92 12.44 12.79
CA ILE A 314 -10.02 12.65 14.24
C ILE A 314 -11.02 11.66 14.86
N ALA A 315 -12.18 11.51 14.26
CA ALA A 315 -13.19 10.57 14.74
C ALA A 315 -12.65 9.12 14.75
N VAL A 316 -11.98 8.68 13.67
CA VAL A 316 -11.44 7.32 13.60
C VAL A 316 -10.32 7.09 14.62
N VAL A 317 -9.41 8.03 14.79
CA VAL A 317 -8.32 7.91 15.78
C VAL A 317 -8.87 7.84 17.20
N LEU A 318 -9.95 8.58 17.51
CA LEU A 318 -10.57 8.57 18.83
C LEU A 318 -11.41 7.31 19.10
N PHE A 319 -12.18 6.85 18.11
CA PHE A 319 -13.15 5.76 18.31
C PHE A 319 -12.66 4.39 17.86
N ALA A 320 -11.71 4.34 16.93
CA ALA A 320 -11.17 3.09 16.37
C ALA A 320 -9.62 3.10 16.35
N PRO A 321 -8.93 3.10 17.51
CA PRO A 321 -7.49 3.21 17.58
C PRO A 321 -6.74 2.04 16.93
N LYS A 322 -7.41 0.91 16.66
CA LYS A 322 -6.89 -0.25 15.92
C LYS A 322 -7.29 -0.24 14.44
N GLY A 323 -7.90 0.86 13.97
CA GLY A 323 -8.53 0.94 12.66
C GLY A 323 -9.88 0.21 12.59
N ILE A 324 -10.63 0.45 11.51
CA ILE A 324 -11.97 -0.14 11.32
C ILE A 324 -11.88 -1.67 11.25
N TYR A 325 -10.94 -2.20 10.46
CA TYR A 325 -10.77 -3.65 10.31
C TYR A 325 -10.34 -4.33 11.63
N GLY A 326 -9.40 -3.73 12.38
CA GLY A 326 -8.95 -4.27 13.67
C GLY A 326 -10.07 -4.31 14.70
N THR A 327 -10.86 -3.24 14.78
CA THR A 327 -12.00 -3.14 15.70
C THR A 327 -13.10 -4.14 15.34
N ALA A 328 -13.42 -4.30 14.06
CA ALA A 328 -14.39 -5.29 13.57
C ALA A 328 -13.92 -6.73 13.86
N ALA A 329 -12.64 -7.03 13.63
CA ALA A 329 -12.06 -8.35 13.91
C ALA A 329 -12.12 -8.69 15.42
N ASP A 330 -11.78 -7.73 16.28
CA ASP A 330 -11.90 -7.89 17.74
C ASP A 330 -13.34 -8.13 18.19
N TYR A 331 -14.31 -7.42 17.61
CA TYR A 331 -15.73 -7.60 17.91
C TYR A 331 -16.24 -8.99 17.52
N ILE A 332 -15.87 -9.47 16.32
CA ILE A 332 -16.25 -10.81 15.84
C ILE A 332 -15.59 -11.91 16.69
N SER A 333 -14.33 -11.72 17.11
CA SER A 333 -13.62 -12.69 17.95
C SER A 333 -14.25 -12.82 19.35
N ARG A 334 -14.64 -11.70 19.96
CA ARG A 334 -15.37 -11.67 21.24
C ARG A 334 -16.73 -12.39 21.18
N ARG A 335 -17.46 -12.23 20.07
CA ARG A 335 -18.74 -12.94 19.86
C ARG A 335 -18.59 -14.46 19.71
N LYS A 336 -17.45 -14.93 19.18
CA LYS A 336 -17.17 -16.37 19.02
C LYS A 336 -16.62 -17.05 20.28
N GLY A 337 -16.57 -16.37 21.42
CA GLY A 337 -16.11 -16.92 22.70
C GLY A 337 -14.61 -17.24 22.75
N ALA A 338 -13.83 -16.81 21.78
CA ALA A 338 -12.38 -16.88 21.86
C ALA A 338 -11.89 -15.73 22.74
N LYS A 339 -11.42 -16.05 23.98
CA LYS A 339 -10.69 -15.10 24.81
C LYS A 339 -9.46 -14.59 24.04
N PRO A 340 -9.07 -13.32 24.25
CA PRO A 340 -7.94 -12.70 23.56
C PRO A 340 -6.62 -13.45 23.83
#